data_49797d3e85ad6681f57801445da5afac
#
_entry.id   49797d3e85ad6681f57801445da5afac
#
_cell.length_a   1.000
_cell.length_b   1.000
_cell.length_c   1.000
_cell.angle_alpha   90.00
_cell.angle_beta   90.00
_cell.angle_gamma   90.00
#
_symmetry.space_group_name_H-M   'P 1'
#
loop_
_entity.id
_entity.type
_entity.pdbx_description
1 polymer ?
#
loop_
_entity_poly.entity_id
_entity_poly.type
_entity_poly.pdbx_seq_one_letter_code
_entity_poly.pdbx_strand_id
1 'polypeptide(L)'
;LPPAXXXASCLCFIDPHNASALILGRLLQGVFAGLVTSAAMSWTVDTAPKSHVWLGTALSAAGPGIGFIFGTVLSGLSAETGIISGDTLFIGLAVTLAVVLAAAIPAVETMRPGAMSLISALTPSFGIPQKARKVFPLCAVGYIGTWALSTWFQGFSAMIGSAVFADGQPSPAYAALTYMLLVTPFAAGGILCGKLNPRRMLLPLVTGYLVSGTGMFAAAAYARPILFAVLLVLCGFIMGAICSLALKLLMEYADITERAQTISTLYLAGYLGTSIPSFLLGYFVPNAGLGTIGLAFFGWFALVWISAFAFRRLAAQPDGGCTALHPQSAVAME
;
A
#
# COMPACT_ATOMS: atom_id res chain seq x y z
N LEU A 1 19.19 9.22 11.78
CA LEU A 1 18.09 9.13 12.77
C LEU A 1 16.98 8.13 12.36
N PRO A 2 16.37 8.21 11.13
CA PRO A 2 15.29 7.29 10.78
C PRO A 2 15.64 5.80 10.91
N PRO A 3 16.83 5.36 10.52
CA PRO A 3 17.18 3.93 10.62
C PRO A 3 17.34 3.42 12.05
N ALA A 4 17.76 4.27 12.98
CA ALA A 4 17.78 3.92 14.41
C ALA A 4 16.35 3.65 14.92
N UNK A 5 15.55 4.14 14.43
CA UNK A 5 14.22 3.96 14.72
C UNK A 5 13.73 2.64 14.27
N UNK A 6 14.19 2.17 13.41
CA UNK A 6 13.84 0.91 12.91
C UNK A 6 14.51 -0.17 13.65
N UNK A 7 15.54 0.05 13.97
CA UNK A 7 16.24 -0.82 14.81
C UNK A 7 15.68 -0.90 16.16
N ALA A 8 15.45 0.19 16.71
CA ALA A 8 14.82 0.27 18.05
C ALA A 8 13.44 -0.40 18.09
N SER A 9 12.63 -0.20 17.06
CA SER A 9 11.30 -0.81 17.00
C SER A 9 11.40 -2.35 16.99
N CYS A 10 12.33 -2.90 16.26
CA CYS A 10 12.52 -4.37 16.21
C CYS A 10 12.91 -4.91 17.59
N LEU A 11 13.74 -4.18 18.34
CA LEU A 11 14.14 -4.58 19.69
C LEU A 11 12.96 -4.58 20.67
N CYS A 12 11.99 -3.66 20.46
CA CYS A 12 10.77 -3.61 21.28
C CYS A 12 9.87 -4.84 21.11
N PHE A 13 10.01 -5.59 20.01
CA PHE A 13 9.19 -6.78 19.75
C PHE A 13 9.82 -8.08 20.23
N ILE A 14 11.01 -8.02 20.81
CA ILE A 14 11.70 -9.22 21.33
C ILE A 14 10.97 -9.79 22.56
N ASP A 15 10.41 -8.92 23.42
CA ASP A 15 9.62 -9.37 24.57
C ASP A 15 8.12 -9.27 24.26
N PRO A 16 7.45 -10.38 23.87
CA PRO A 16 6.04 -10.35 23.50
C PRO A 16 5.09 -10.16 24.69
N HIS A 17 5.58 -10.27 25.92
CA HIS A 17 4.76 -10.13 27.11
C HIS A 17 4.69 -8.68 27.63
N ASN A 18 5.50 -7.78 27.08
CA ASN A 18 5.57 -6.39 27.51
C ASN A 18 4.71 -5.52 26.59
N ALA A 19 3.45 -5.31 26.96
CA ALA A 19 2.50 -4.51 26.16
C ALA A 19 3.01 -3.10 25.89
N SER A 20 3.68 -2.46 26.87
CA SER A 20 4.23 -1.11 26.68
C SER A 20 5.34 -1.08 25.62
N ALA A 21 6.21 -2.09 25.64
CA ALA A 21 7.27 -2.23 24.63
C ALA A 21 6.67 -2.46 23.23
N LEU A 22 5.61 -3.29 23.13
CA LEU A 22 4.94 -3.55 21.86
C LEU A 22 4.29 -2.27 21.29
N ILE A 23 3.63 -1.49 22.15
CA ILE A 23 3.02 -0.20 21.74
C ILE A 23 4.12 0.77 21.28
N LEU A 24 5.20 0.89 22.05
CA LEU A 24 6.33 1.76 21.69
C LEU A 24 6.95 1.30 20.37
N GLY A 25 7.13 -0.01 20.18
CA GLY A 25 7.63 -0.58 18.93
C GLY A 25 6.77 -0.20 17.74
N ARG A 26 5.43 -0.27 17.88
CA ARG A 26 4.51 0.14 16.81
C ARG A 26 4.56 1.64 16.51
N LEU A 27 4.69 2.47 17.54
CA LEU A 27 4.84 3.92 17.36
C LEU A 27 6.13 4.24 16.59
N LEU A 28 7.26 3.65 17.00
CA LEU A 28 8.55 3.83 16.33
C LEU A 28 8.49 3.33 14.88
N GLN A 29 7.85 2.18 14.66
CA GLN A 29 7.66 1.61 13.33
C GLN A 29 6.84 2.54 12.42
N GLY A 30 5.77 3.15 12.97
CA GLY A 30 4.95 4.12 12.24
C GLY A 30 5.73 5.36 11.85
N VAL A 31 6.51 5.94 12.77
CA VAL A 31 7.37 7.10 12.49
C VAL A 31 8.39 6.77 11.41
N PHE A 32 9.07 5.62 11.54
CA PHE A 32 10.06 5.16 10.56
C PHE A 32 9.41 4.98 9.18
N ALA A 33 8.28 4.28 9.12
CA ALA A 33 7.57 4.04 7.86
C ALA A 33 7.16 5.36 7.20
N GLY A 34 6.65 6.32 7.99
CA GLY A 34 6.25 7.63 7.46
C GLY A 34 7.43 8.41 6.86
N LEU A 35 8.59 8.38 7.51
CA LEU A 35 9.78 9.10 7.04
C LEU A 35 10.42 8.44 5.82
N VAL A 36 10.52 7.12 5.81
CA VAL A 36 11.28 6.38 4.79
C VAL A 36 10.45 6.11 3.54
N THR A 37 9.16 5.78 3.70
CA THR A 37 8.34 5.32 2.57
C THR A 37 8.25 6.40 1.48
N SER A 38 7.91 7.64 1.85
CA SER A 38 7.76 8.72 0.87
C SER A 38 9.08 9.05 0.18
N ALA A 39 10.18 9.06 0.94
CA ALA A 39 11.52 9.32 0.39
C ALA A 39 11.95 8.19 -0.57
N ALA A 40 11.80 6.94 -0.16
CA ALA A 40 12.18 5.78 -0.98
C ALA A 40 11.34 5.71 -2.26
N MET A 41 10.04 5.99 -2.17
CA MET A 41 9.16 5.97 -3.35
C MET A 41 9.46 7.10 -4.31
N SER A 42 9.72 8.32 -3.81
CA SER A 42 10.13 9.44 -4.65
C SER A 42 11.43 9.13 -5.36
N TRP A 43 12.41 8.63 -4.61
CA TRP A 43 13.72 8.25 -5.17
C TRP A 43 13.57 7.19 -6.27
N THR A 44 12.72 6.18 -6.06
CA THR A 44 12.44 5.13 -7.06
C THR A 44 11.85 5.72 -8.34
N VAL A 45 10.93 6.70 -8.20
CA VAL A 45 10.32 7.38 -9.36
C VAL A 45 11.37 8.24 -10.08
N ASP A 46 12.21 8.97 -9.33
CA ASP A 46 13.18 9.92 -9.89
C ASP A 46 14.36 9.21 -10.57
N THR A 47 14.75 8.03 -10.08
CA THR A 47 15.87 7.25 -10.66
C THR A 47 15.42 6.29 -11.77
N ALA A 48 14.12 6.23 -12.07
CA ALA A 48 13.60 5.37 -13.13
C ALA A 48 14.23 5.72 -14.48
N PRO A 49 14.62 4.70 -15.29
CA PRO A 49 15.19 4.97 -16.61
C PRO A 49 14.24 5.79 -17.48
N LYS A 50 14.78 6.75 -18.22
CA LYS A 50 13.97 7.63 -19.11
C LYS A 50 13.18 6.81 -20.15
N SER A 51 13.69 5.66 -20.56
CA SER A 51 13.02 4.75 -21.49
C SER A 51 11.82 4.03 -20.87
N HIS A 52 11.76 3.96 -19.53
CA HIS A 52 10.76 3.16 -18.80
C HIS A 52 10.27 3.90 -17.54
N VAL A 53 9.85 5.15 -17.69
CA VAL A 53 9.40 6.01 -16.57
C VAL A 53 8.26 5.36 -15.77
N TRP A 54 7.37 4.63 -16.45
CA TRP A 54 6.28 3.89 -15.79
C TRP A 54 6.78 2.89 -14.74
N LEU A 55 8.01 2.39 -14.90
CA LEU A 55 8.58 1.39 -14.00
C LEU A 55 8.82 1.97 -12.60
N GLY A 56 9.21 3.23 -12.51
CA GLY A 56 9.40 3.92 -11.21
C GLY A 56 8.12 3.92 -10.38
N THR A 57 7.01 4.34 -10.99
CA THR A 57 5.71 4.37 -10.28
C THR A 57 5.19 2.97 -10.00
N ALA A 58 5.41 2.02 -10.91
CA ALA A 58 4.98 0.63 -10.72
C ALA A 58 5.73 -0.03 -9.56
N LEU A 59 7.07 0.13 -9.52
CA LEU A 59 7.90 -0.43 -8.43
C LEU A 59 7.59 0.24 -7.09
N SER A 60 7.39 1.57 -7.09
CA SER A 60 6.99 2.28 -5.87
C SER A 60 5.67 1.74 -5.31
N ALA A 61 4.69 1.53 -6.17
CA ALA A 61 3.39 1.01 -5.75
C ALA A 61 3.45 -0.46 -5.32
N ALA A 62 4.28 -1.28 -5.98
CA ALA A 62 4.41 -2.72 -5.70
C ALA A 62 5.34 -3.03 -4.51
N GLY A 63 6.26 -2.12 -4.19
CA GLY A 63 7.29 -2.33 -3.16
C GLY A 63 6.74 -2.83 -1.82
N PRO A 64 5.73 -2.17 -1.24
CA PRO A 64 5.13 -2.66 0.00
C PRO A 64 4.58 -4.08 -0.14
N GLY A 65 3.97 -4.42 -1.27
CA GLY A 65 3.46 -5.76 -1.54
C GLY A 65 4.57 -6.82 -1.51
N ILE A 66 5.71 -6.50 -2.10
CA ILE A 66 6.88 -7.40 -2.10
C ILE A 66 7.36 -7.64 -0.66
N GLY A 67 7.45 -6.56 0.13
CA GLY A 67 7.82 -6.66 1.55
C GLY A 67 6.85 -7.52 2.35
N PHE A 68 5.55 -7.37 2.09
CA PHE A 68 4.53 -8.19 2.74
C PHE A 68 4.67 -9.68 2.39
N ILE A 69 5.03 -10.02 1.15
CA ILE A 69 5.26 -11.42 0.74
C ILE A 69 6.38 -12.03 1.60
N PHE A 70 7.54 -11.36 1.66
CA PHE A 70 8.67 -11.87 2.44
C PHE A 70 8.33 -12.00 3.93
N GLY A 71 7.71 -10.97 4.51
CA GLY A 71 7.30 -10.97 5.92
C GLY A 71 6.33 -12.10 6.23
N THR A 72 5.33 -12.30 5.36
CA THR A 72 4.30 -13.34 5.56
C THR A 72 4.89 -14.75 5.45
N VAL A 73 5.76 -14.98 4.47
CA VAL A 73 6.41 -16.29 4.31
C VAL A 73 7.25 -16.61 5.54
N LEU A 74 8.11 -15.67 5.95
CA LEU A 74 8.99 -15.88 7.10
C LEU A 74 8.21 -16.09 8.39
N SER A 75 7.19 -15.26 8.65
CA SER A 75 6.39 -15.40 9.87
C SER A 75 5.53 -16.66 9.86
N GLY A 76 4.96 -17.02 8.71
CA GLY A 76 4.17 -18.24 8.55
C GLY A 76 5.00 -19.50 8.77
N LEU A 77 6.19 -19.56 8.14
CA LEU A 77 7.12 -20.69 8.32
C LEU A 77 7.59 -20.80 9.76
N SER A 78 7.93 -19.67 10.36
CA SER A 78 8.34 -19.61 11.79
C SER A 78 7.23 -20.19 12.69
N ALA A 79 6.01 -19.72 12.51
CA ALA A 79 4.87 -20.12 13.35
C ALA A 79 4.49 -21.59 13.14
N GLU A 80 4.61 -22.10 11.91
CA GLU A 80 4.25 -23.49 11.60
C GLU A 80 5.30 -24.49 12.05
N THR A 81 6.59 -24.16 11.83
CA THR A 81 7.69 -25.12 12.10
C THR A 81 8.27 -25.00 13.49
N GLY A 82 8.16 -23.83 14.13
CA GLY A 82 8.82 -23.53 15.39
C GLY A 82 10.35 -23.45 15.30
N ILE A 83 10.93 -23.59 14.10
CA ILE A 83 12.40 -23.60 13.90
C ILE A 83 13.00 -22.23 14.21
N ILE A 84 12.29 -21.18 13.84
CA ILE A 84 12.75 -19.79 14.03
C ILE A 84 11.84 -19.15 15.09
N SER A 85 12.42 -18.70 16.19
CA SER A 85 11.64 -18.00 17.23
C SER A 85 11.26 -16.57 16.74
N GLY A 86 10.24 -16.01 17.34
CA GLY A 86 9.84 -14.61 17.07
C GLY A 86 10.98 -13.64 17.30
N ASP A 87 11.75 -13.84 18.36
CA ASP A 87 12.93 -13.01 18.68
C ASP A 87 13.94 -13.04 17.53
N THR A 88 14.24 -14.25 17.03
CA THR A 88 15.19 -14.45 15.93
C THR A 88 14.70 -13.73 14.67
N LEU A 89 13.38 -13.75 14.40
CA LEU A 89 12.79 -13.03 13.27
C LEU A 89 13.02 -11.52 13.38
N PHE A 90 12.77 -10.94 14.57
CA PHE A 90 12.93 -9.49 14.76
C PHE A 90 14.42 -9.08 14.76
N ILE A 91 15.30 -9.92 15.28
CA ILE A 91 16.76 -9.68 15.20
C ILE A 91 17.21 -9.75 13.73
N GLY A 92 16.75 -10.75 12.98
CA GLY A 92 17.06 -10.88 11.55
C GLY A 92 16.56 -9.68 10.75
N LEU A 93 15.37 -9.19 11.06
CA LEU A 93 14.82 -7.99 10.44
C LEU A 93 15.68 -6.76 10.77
N ALA A 94 16.10 -6.60 12.03
CA ALA A 94 16.95 -5.48 12.45
C ALA A 94 18.30 -5.52 11.70
N VAL A 95 18.91 -6.69 11.56
CA VAL A 95 20.15 -6.87 10.80
C VAL A 95 19.94 -6.51 9.32
N THR A 96 18.85 -7.00 8.72
CA THR A 96 18.50 -6.71 7.33
C THR A 96 18.36 -5.20 7.12
N LEU A 97 17.66 -4.52 8.03
CA LEU A 97 17.48 -3.06 7.96
C LEU A 97 18.83 -2.34 8.07
N ALA A 98 19.73 -2.81 8.93
CA ALA A 98 21.06 -2.23 9.07
C ALA A 98 21.89 -2.40 7.79
N VAL A 99 21.81 -3.57 7.15
CA VAL A 99 22.49 -3.85 5.86
C VAL A 99 21.93 -2.97 4.75
N VAL A 100 20.60 -2.88 4.64
CA VAL A 100 19.93 -2.04 3.63
C VAL A 100 20.33 -0.56 3.82
N LEU A 101 20.40 -0.11 5.07
CA LEU A 101 20.82 1.25 5.40
C LEU A 101 22.27 1.49 4.96
N ALA A 102 23.18 0.57 5.30
CA ALA A 102 24.59 0.67 4.90
C ALA A 102 24.70 0.71 3.36
N ALA A 103 23.90 -0.11 2.66
CA ALA A 103 23.87 -0.14 1.20
C ALA A 103 23.29 1.16 0.59
N ALA A 104 22.47 1.88 1.35
CA ALA A 104 21.87 3.14 0.90
C ALA A 104 22.84 4.34 1.03
N ILE A 105 23.92 4.22 1.82
CA ILE A 105 24.88 5.33 2.02
C ILE A 105 25.46 5.85 0.68
N PRO A 106 25.93 4.97 -0.24
CA PRO A 106 26.45 5.45 -1.52
C PRO A 106 25.37 5.74 -2.57
N ALA A 107 24.09 5.71 -2.22
CA ALA A 107 23.01 5.92 -3.19
C ALA A 107 23.04 7.35 -3.73
N VAL A 108 22.71 7.50 -5.02
CA VAL A 108 22.73 8.79 -5.70
C VAL A 108 21.66 9.73 -5.11
N GLU A 109 22.10 10.91 -4.69
CA GLU A 109 21.18 11.94 -4.20
C GLU A 109 20.46 12.59 -5.40
N THR A 110 19.14 12.50 -5.41
CA THR A 110 18.31 13.07 -6.48
C THR A 110 17.86 14.50 -6.18
N MET A 111 17.92 14.93 -4.92
CA MET A 111 17.59 16.31 -4.54
C MET A 111 18.83 17.19 -4.61
N ARG A 112 18.63 18.43 -5.05
CA ARG A 112 19.71 19.43 -5.05
C ARG A 112 20.10 19.76 -3.60
N PRO A 113 21.40 19.78 -3.30
CA PRO A 113 21.83 20.18 -1.96
C PRO A 113 21.38 21.61 -1.68
N GLY A 114 20.48 21.77 -0.74
CA GLY A 114 20.06 23.07 -0.24
C GLY A 114 20.37 23.17 1.24
N ALA A 115 20.39 24.37 1.76
CA ALA A 115 20.62 24.60 3.17
C ALA A 115 19.37 24.23 3.99
N MET A 116 18.93 22.98 3.90
CA MET A 116 17.82 22.50 4.73
C MET A 116 18.35 22.15 6.12
N SER A 117 17.79 22.79 7.13
CA SER A 117 18.09 22.42 8.51
C SER A 117 17.58 21.00 8.78
N LEU A 118 18.20 20.30 9.72
CA LEU A 118 17.78 18.98 10.13
C LEU A 118 16.30 18.98 10.56
N ILE A 119 15.87 20.05 11.21
CA ILE A 119 14.48 20.20 11.67
C ILE A 119 13.54 20.27 10.46
N SER A 120 13.87 21.08 9.44
CA SER A 120 13.01 21.18 8.25
C SER A 120 12.99 19.86 7.45
N ALA A 121 14.09 19.10 7.46
CA ALA A 121 14.15 17.79 6.80
C ALA A 121 13.29 16.74 7.52
N LEU A 122 13.13 16.86 8.84
CA LEU A 122 12.29 15.95 9.64
C LEU A 122 10.84 16.42 9.76
N THR A 123 10.54 17.67 9.34
CA THR A 123 9.17 18.18 9.38
C THR A 123 8.38 17.60 8.20
N PRO A 124 7.30 16.86 8.46
CA PRO A 124 6.50 16.32 7.35
C PRO A 124 5.93 17.45 6.49
N SER A 125 6.19 17.39 5.22
CA SER A 125 5.63 18.35 4.26
C SER A 125 4.44 17.67 3.55
N PHE A 126 3.27 18.28 3.69
CA PHE A 126 2.05 17.83 3.04
C PHE A 126 1.56 18.90 2.09
N GLY A 127 1.06 18.47 0.97
CA GLY A 127 0.49 19.40 0.00
C GLY A 127 0.04 18.68 -1.26
N ILE A 128 -0.93 19.30 -1.91
CA ILE A 128 -1.43 18.81 -3.19
C ILE A 128 -1.14 19.92 -4.21
N PRO A 129 -0.28 19.67 -5.23
CA PRO A 129 -0.05 20.64 -6.29
C PRO A 129 -1.37 21.13 -6.88
N GLN A 130 -1.46 22.40 -7.23
CA GLN A 130 -2.69 22.96 -7.81
C GLN A 130 -3.17 22.15 -9.00
N LYS A 131 -2.23 21.74 -9.87
CA LYS A 131 -2.52 20.92 -11.06
C LYS A 131 -3.11 19.55 -10.69
N ALA A 132 -2.75 18.97 -9.54
CA ALA A 132 -3.17 17.64 -9.09
C ALA A 132 -4.50 17.65 -8.33
N ARG A 133 -5.01 18.82 -7.90
CA ARG A 133 -6.18 18.91 -7.00
C ARG A 133 -7.42 18.21 -7.55
N LYS A 134 -7.63 18.23 -8.88
CA LYS A 134 -8.80 17.59 -9.49
C LYS A 134 -8.68 16.07 -9.54
N VAL A 135 -7.47 15.53 -9.71
CA VAL A 135 -7.25 14.08 -9.81
C VAL A 135 -6.96 13.44 -8.46
N PHE A 136 -6.49 14.22 -7.47
CA PHE A 136 -6.10 13.72 -6.15
C PHE A 136 -7.22 12.93 -5.46
N PRO A 137 -8.49 13.39 -5.40
CA PRO A 137 -9.55 12.62 -4.73
C PRO A 137 -9.77 11.24 -5.34
N LEU A 138 -9.70 11.13 -6.67
CA LEU A 138 -9.82 9.83 -7.36
C LEU A 138 -8.69 8.89 -6.94
N CYS A 139 -7.45 9.40 -6.90
CA CYS A 139 -6.26 8.63 -6.51
C CYS A 139 -6.33 8.22 -5.03
N ALA A 140 -6.75 9.15 -4.15
CA ALA A 140 -6.89 8.90 -2.72
C ALA A 140 -7.96 7.81 -2.45
N VAL A 141 -9.11 7.88 -3.13
CA VAL A 141 -10.16 6.86 -3.02
C VAL A 141 -9.63 5.48 -3.42
N GLY A 142 -8.83 5.41 -4.49
CA GLY A 142 -8.18 4.16 -4.90
C GLY A 142 -7.28 3.59 -3.82
N TYR A 143 -6.43 4.44 -3.23
CA TYR A 143 -5.51 4.04 -2.15
C TYR A 143 -6.28 3.63 -0.89
N ILE A 144 -7.18 4.49 -0.41
CA ILE A 144 -7.98 4.22 0.82
C ILE A 144 -8.77 2.91 0.63
N GLY A 145 -9.42 2.76 -0.52
CA GLY A 145 -10.26 1.59 -0.79
C GLY A 145 -9.48 0.28 -0.74
N THR A 146 -8.35 0.24 -1.44
CA THR A 146 -7.52 -0.98 -1.52
C THR A 146 -6.77 -1.25 -0.22
N TRP A 147 -6.23 -0.21 0.41
CA TRP A 147 -5.45 -0.36 1.64
C TRP A 147 -6.31 -0.78 2.83
N ALA A 148 -7.57 -0.32 2.91
CA ALA A 148 -8.48 -0.74 3.99
C ALA A 148 -8.65 -2.26 3.97
N LEU A 149 -8.86 -2.85 2.79
CA LEU A 149 -8.98 -4.30 2.66
C LEU A 149 -7.66 -5.01 3.03
N SER A 150 -6.51 -4.50 2.53
CA SER A 150 -5.20 -5.07 2.84
C SER A 150 -4.91 -5.02 4.35
N THR A 151 -5.17 -3.89 5.00
CA THR A 151 -4.96 -3.71 6.44
C THR A 151 -5.85 -4.68 7.23
N TRP A 152 -7.09 -4.83 6.80
CA TRP A 152 -8.02 -5.77 7.45
C TRP A 152 -7.51 -7.21 7.32
N PHE A 153 -7.05 -7.63 6.13
CA PHE A 153 -6.47 -8.97 5.94
C PHE A 153 -5.21 -9.17 6.77
N GLN A 154 -4.39 -8.13 6.97
CA GLN A 154 -3.23 -8.21 7.87
C GLN A 154 -3.63 -8.61 9.30
N GLY A 155 -4.73 -8.03 9.80
CA GLY A 155 -5.22 -8.31 11.15
C GLY A 155 -6.02 -9.60 11.28
N PHE A 156 -6.74 -10.00 10.24
CA PHE A 156 -7.77 -11.05 10.35
C PHE A 156 -7.54 -12.25 9.42
N SER A 157 -6.39 -12.36 8.74
CA SER A 157 -6.09 -13.50 7.86
C SER A 157 -6.12 -14.84 8.61
N ALA A 158 -5.73 -14.85 9.89
CA ALA A 158 -5.78 -16.08 10.71
C ALA A 158 -7.23 -16.55 10.91
N MET A 159 -8.13 -15.61 11.24
CA MET A 159 -9.56 -15.92 11.41
C MET A 159 -10.19 -16.39 10.10
N ILE A 160 -9.92 -15.66 9.00
CA ILE A 160 -10.49 -15.99 7.69
C ILE A 160 -9.92 -17.32 7.19
N GLY A 161 -8.60 -17.50 7.29
CA GLY A 161 -7.92 -18.71 6.83
C GLY A 161 -8.41 -19.95 7.56
N SER A 162 -8.56 -19.87 8.89
CA SER A 162 -9.11 -20.98 9.66
C SER A 162 -10.57 -21.27 9.28
N ALA A 163 -11.40 -20.24 9.11
CA ALA A 163 -12.82 -20.39 8.80
C ALA A 163 -13.04 -20.96 7.38
N VAL A 164 -12.19 -20.57 6.41
CA VAL A 164 -12.41 -20.95 5.00
C VAL A 164 -11.71 -22.26 4.64
N PHE A 165 -10.49 -22.50 5.18
CA PHE A 165 -9.64 -23.62 4.73
C PHE A 165 -9.42 -24.71 5.78
N ALA A 166 -9.76 -24.47 7.05
CA ALA A 166 -9.43 -25.38 8.16
C ALA A 166 -10.61 -25.70 9.07
N ASP A 167 -11.84 -25.54 8.58
CA ASP A 167 -13.07 -25.82 9.33
C ASP A 167 -13.08 -25.15 10.72
N GLY A 168 -12.52 -23.94 10.81
CA GLY A 168 -12.46 -23.16 12.04
C GLY A 168 -11.28 -23.48 12.95
N GLN A 169 -10.43 -24.45 12.60
CA GLN A 169 -9.28 -24.79 13.43
C GLN A 169 -8.13 -23.78 13.20
N PRO A 170 -7.51 -23.26 14.28
CA PRO A 170 -6.38 -22.34 14.11
C PRO A 170 -5.23 -22.97 13.32
N SER A 171 -4.74 -22.27 12.32
CA SER A 171 -3.61 -22.72 11.49
C SER A 171 -2.79 -21.55 11.00
N PRO A 172 -1.53 -21.41 11.48
CA PRO A 172 -0.63 -20.39 10.96
C PRO A 172 -0.38 -20.51 9.45
N ALA A 173 -0.34 -21.72 8.92
CA ALA A 173 -0.17 -21.97 7.49
C ALA A 173 -1.30 -21.36 6.68
N TYR A 174 -2.55 -21.57 7.08
CA TYR A 174 -3.70 -21.00 6.37
C TYR A 174 -3.83 -19.49 6.59
N ALA A 175 -3.38 -18.97 7.74
CA ALA A 175 -3.28 -17.52 7.96
C ALA A 175 -2.32 -16.89 6.94
N ALA A 176 -1.11 -17.46 6.82
CA ALA A 176 -0.09 -17.00 5.87
C ALA A 176 -0.57 -17.17 4.43
N LEU A 177 -1.15 -18.32 4.09
CA LEU A 177 -1.68 -18.58 2.74
C LEU A 177 -2.74 -17.54 2.35
N THR A 178 -3.68 -17.27 3.25
CA THR A 178 -4.77 -16.32 3.00
C THR A 178 -4.21 -14.93 2.68
N TYR A 179 -3.24 -14.46 3.46
CA TYR A 179 -2.64 -13.15 3.21
C TYR A 179 -1.78 -13.18 1.93
N MET A 180 -1.04 -14.25 1.67
CA MET A 180 -0.23 -14.40 0.46
C MET A 180 -1.07 -14.42 -0.82
N LEU A 181 -2.26 -15.03 -0.79
CA LEU A 181 -3.18 -15.03 -1.92
C LEU A 181 -3.66 -13.62 -2.29
N LEU A 182 -3.57 -12.67 -1.35
CA LEU A 182 -3.89 -11.26 -1.60
C LEU A 182 -2.66 -10.46 -2.05
N VAL A 183 -1.53 -10.54 -1.32
CA VAL A 183 -0.41 -9.61 -1.52
C VAL A 183 0.51 -10.00 -2.67
N THR A 184 0.63 -11.28 -3.01
CA THR A 184 1.46 -11.69 -4.15
C THR A 184 0.84 -11.17 -5.47
N PRO A 185 -0.46 -11.40 -5.74
CA PRO A 185 -1.09 -10.80 -6.92
C PRO A 185 -1.12 -9.27 -6.88
N PHE A 186 -1.18 -8.65 -5.69
CA PHE A 186 -1.11 -7.19 -5.55
C PHE A 186 0.20 -6.66 -6.15
N ALA A 187 1.34 -7.25 -5.78
CA ALA A 187 2.63 -6.84 -6.33
C ALA A 187 2.67 -7.06 -7.86
N ALA A 188 2.17 -8.21 -8.32
CA ALA A 188 2.12 -8.53 -9.76
C ALA A 188 1.23 -7.53 -10.52
N GLY A 189 0.05 -7.24 -10.00
CA GLY A 189 -0.90 -6.28 -10.62
C GLY A 189 -0.30 -4.89 -10.73
N GLY A 190 0.40 -4.44 -9.69
CA GLY A 190 1.08 -3.14 -9.68
C GLY A 190 2.11 -3.02 -10.80
N ILE A 191 2.92 -4.06 -10.98
CA ILE A 191 3.99 -4.08 -11.99
C ILE A 191 3.42 -4.25 -13.41
N LEU A 192 2.60 -5.29 -13.61
CA LEU A 192 2.12 -5.68 -14.95
C LEU A 192 1.18 -4.63 -15.56
N CYS A 193 0.37 -3.96 -14.72
CA CYS A 193 -0.57 -2.95 -15.19
C CYS A 193 0.01 -1.53 -15.25
N GLY A 194 1.25 -1.31 -14.80
CA GLY A 194 1.87 0.02 -14.76
C GLY A 194 1.95 0.74 -16.11
N LYS A 195 1.99 -0.01 -17.22
CA LYS A 195 2.02 0.56 -18.57
C LYS A 195 0.65 1.11 -19.02
N LEU A 196 -0.44 0.66 -18.43
CA LEU A 196 -1.78 0.98 -18.88
C LEU A 196 -2.08 2.47 -18.71
N ASN A 197 -3.12 2.94 -19.42
CA ASN A 197 -3.57 4.33 -19.32
C ASN A 197 -4.46 4.47 -18.08
N PRO A 198 -4.05 5.27 -17.07
CA PRO A 198 -4.82 5.36 -15.82
C PRO A 198 -6.21 5.96 -16.02
N ARG A 199 -6.36 6.96 -16.91
CA ARG A 199 -7.65 7.63 -17.11
C ARG A 199 -8.71 6.69 -17.65
N ARG A 200 -8.30 5.69 -18.45
CA ARG A 200 -9.22 4.70 -19.05
C ARG A 200 -9.45 3.51 -18.12
N MET A 201 -8.43 3.10 -17.36
CA MET A 201 -8.45 1.82 -16.66
C MET A 201 -8.89 1.90 -15.20
N LEU A 202 -8.75 3.06 -14.54
CA LEU A 202 -9.06 3.15 -13.11
C LEU A 202 -10.52 2.75 -12.77
N LEU A 203 -11.50 3.26 -13.52
CA LEU A 203 -12.89 2.91 -13.22
C LEU A 203 -13.23 1.44 -13.51
N PRO A 204 -12.85 0.85 -14.66
CA PRO A 204 -13.00 -0.62 -14.84
C PRO A 204 -12.34 -1.44 -13.74
N LEU A 205 -11.14 -1.05 -13.28
CA LEU A 205 -10.45 -1.76 -12.20
C LEU A 205 -11.21 -1.62 -10.87
N VAL A 206 -11.71 -0.43 -10.54
CA VAL A 206 -12.52 -0.24 -9.32
C VAL A 206 -13.83 -1.03 -9.42
N THR A 207 -14.40 -1.18 -10.62
CA THR A 207 -15.57 -2.06 -10.83
C THR A 207 -15.19 -3.53 -10.60
N GLY A 208 -14.05 -3.95 -11.14
CA GLY A 208 -13.51 -5.30 -10.88
C GLY A 208 -13.25 -5.55 -9.41
N TYR A 209 -12.75 -4.54 -8.69
CA TYR A 209 -12.50 -4.58 -7.25
C TYR A 209 -13.83 -4.81 -6.47
N LEU A 210 -14.87 -4.07 -6.82
CA LEU A 210 -16.21 -4.25 -6.22
C LEU A 210 -16.72 -5.68 -6.46
N VAL A 211 -16.65 -6.18 -7.70
CA VAL A 211 -17.19 -7.50 -8.07
C VAL A 211 -16.38 -8.62 -7.40
N SER A 212 -15.03 -8.59 -7.54
CA SER A 212 -14.18 -9.64 -6.97
C SER A 212 -14.18 -9.62 -5.45
N GLY A 213 -14.16 -8.44 -4.84
CA GLY A 213 -14.20 -8.29 -3.38
C GLY A 213 -15.51 -8.78 -2.78
N THR A 214 -16.65 -8.39 -3.39
CA THR A 214 -17.97 -8.85 -2.94
C THR A 214 -18.10 -10.37 -3.12
N GLY A 215 -17.69 -10.85 -4.30
CA GLY A 215 -17.75 -12.29 -4.62
C GLY A 215 -16.89 -13.14 -3.68
N MET A 216 -15.73 -12.65 -3.30
CA MET A 216 -14.82 -13.31 -2.37
C MET A 216 -15.49 -13.52 -0.99
N PHE A 217 -16.10 -12.48 -0.43
CA PHE A 217 -16.79 -12.61 0.86
C PHE A 217 -18.03 -13.51 0.76
N ALA A 218 -18.75 -13.43 -0.36
CA ALA A 218 -19.86 -14.35 -0.62
C ALA A 218 -19.36 -15.81 -0.69
N ALA A 219 -18.25 -16.05 -1.40
CA ALA A 219 -17.66 -17.40 -1.48
C ALA A 219 -17.25 -17.93 -0.10
N ALA A 220 -16.69 -17.05 0.75
CA ALA A 220 -16.36 -17.42 2.14
C ALA A 220 -17.62 -17.78 2.94
N ALA A 221 -18.67 -16.97 2.83
CA ALA A 221 -19.92 -17.18 3.57
C ALA A 221 -20.64 -18.46 3.15
N TYR A 222 -20.48 -18.88 1.88
CA TYR A 222 -21.09 -20.12 1.35
C TYR A 222 -20.13 -21.32 1.36
N ALA A 223 -19.03 -21.24 2.12
CA ALA A 223 -18.04 -22.31 2.29
C ALA A 223 -17.51 -22.84 0.95
N ARG A 224 -17.11 -21.93 0.05
CA ARG A 224 -16.54 -22.27 -1.26
C ARG A 224 -15.05 -21.87 -1.31
N PRO A 225 -14.15 -22.66 -0.68
CA PRO A 225 -12.75 -22.23 -0.50
C PRO A 225 -12.00 -21.98 -1.81
N ILE A 226 -12.22 -22.79 -2.85
CA ILE A 226 -11.54 -22.61 -4.15
C ILE A 226 -11.99 -21.29 -4.79
N LEU A 227 -13.31 -21.03 -4.80
CA LEU A 227 -13.85 -19.79 -5.38
C LEU A 227 -13.36 -18.59 -4.58
N PHE A 228 -13.32 -18.68 -3.25
CA PHE A 228 -12.76 -17.65 -2.38
C PHE A 228 -11.30 -17.35 -2.77
N ALA A 229 -10.45 -18.38 -2.91
CA ALA A 229 -9.03 -18.22 -3.25
C ALA A 229 -8.86 -17.55 -4.63
N VAL A 230 -9.62 -17.99 -5.64
CA VAL A 230 -9.57 -17.41 -6.99
C VAL A 230 -9.95 -15.92 -6.97
N LEU A 231 -11.05 -15.59 -6.27
CA LEU A 231 -11.53 -14.20 -6.20
C LEU A 231 -10.59 -13.32 -5.35
N LEU A 232 -9.96 -13.90 -4.32
CA LEU A 232 -8.97 -13.20 -3.50
C LEU A 232 -7.72 -12.84 -4.33
N VAL A 233 -7.23 -13.78 -5.14
CA VAL A 233 -6.11 -13.57 -6.08
C VAL A 233 -6.46 -12.46 -7.09
N LEU A 234 -7.65 -12.55 -7.68
CA LEU A 234 -8.12 -11.54 -8.64
C LEU A 234 -8.25 -10.17 -7.99
N CYS A 235 -8.84 -10.12 -6.79
CA CYS A 235 -9.00 -8.89 -6.02
C CYS A 235 -7.64 -8.25 -5.71
N GLY A 236 -6.69 -9.05 -5.22
CA GLY A 236 -5.32 -8.59 -4.93
C GLY A 236 -4.65 -7.99 -6.18
N PHE A 237 -4.73 -8.69 -7.31
CA PHE A 237 -4.17 -8.22 -8.57
C PHE A 237 -4.76 -6.86 -8.97
N ILE A 238 -6.08 -6.73 -8.89
CA ILE A 238 -6.79 -5.49 -9.23
C ILE A 238 -6.38 -4.35 -8.27
N MET A 239 -6.24 -4.65 -6.96
CA MET A 239 -5.80 -3.67 -5.97
C MET A 239 -4.43 -3.10 -6.32
N GLY A 240 -3.47 -3.94 -6.69
CA GLY A 240 -2.13 -3.51 -7.11
C GLY A 240 -2.17 -2.62 -8.36
N ALA A 241 -2.99 -3.02 -9.32
CA ALA A 241 -3.19 -2.24 -10.56
C ALA A 241 -3.78 -0.86 -10.24
N ILE A 242 -4.77 -0.78 -9.33
CA ILE A 242 -5.37 0.51 -8.91
C ILE A 242 -4.30 1.41 -8.28
N CYS A 243 -3.49 0.88 -7.34
CA CYS A 243 -2.46 1.66 -6.67
C CYS A 243 -1.41 2.18 -7.65
N SER A 244 -0.92 1.33 -8.54
CA SER A 244 0.08 1.71 -9.54
C SER A 244 -0.45 2.80 -10.47
N LEU A 245 -1.67 2.63 -11.00
CA LEU A 245 -2.24 3.59 -11.94
C LEU A 245 -2.68 4.89 -11.25
N ALA A 246 -3.14 4.83 -10.00
CA ALA A 246 -3.47 6.03 -9.22
C ALA A 246 -2.21 6.86 -8.96
N LEU A 247 -1.11 6.20 -8.55
CA LEU A 247 0.17 6.89 -8.35
C LEU A 247 0.68 7.48 -9.66
N LYS A 248 0.64 6.71 -10.75
CA LYS A 248 1.04 7.18 -12.09
C LYS A 248 0.24 8.42 -12.49
N LEU A 249 -1.09 8.37 -12.36
CA LEU A 249 -1.96 9.50 -12.69
C LEU A 249 -1.58 10.74 -11.87
N LEU A 250 -1.34 10.55 -10.58
CA LEU A 250 -0.99 11.67 -9.70
C LEU A 250 0.37 12.28 -10.07
N MET A 251 1.35 11.43 -10.40
CA MET A 251 2.69 11.89 -10.78
C MET A 251 2.75 12.62 -12.13
N GLU A 252 1.73 12.44 -12.99
CA GLU A 252 1.59 13.23 -14.24
C GLU A 252 1.37 14.72 -13.94
N TYR A 253 0.88 15.05 -12.74
CA TYR A 253 0.54 16.43 -12.34
C TYR A 253 1.47 17.00 -11.27
N ALA A 254 2.48 16.24 -10.83
CA ALA A 254 3.41 16.67 -9.79
C ALA A 254 4.79 16.93 -10.38
N ASP A 255 5.27 18.17 -10.25
CA ASP A 255 6.64 18.51 -10.64
C ASP A 255 7.64 17.78 -9.72
N ILE A 256 8.89 17.60 -10.16
CA ILE A 256 9.91 16.81 -9.44
C ILE A 256 10.04 17.27 -7.97
N THR A 257 10.02 18.56 -7.75
CA THR A 257 10.15 19.15 -6.40
C THR A 257 8.92 18.90 -5.51
N GLU A 258 7.75 18.59 -6.09
CA GLU A 258 6.50 18.38 -5.37
C GLU A 258 6.15 16.90 -5.15
N ARG A 259 6.89 15.99 -5.79
CA ARG A 259 6.56 14.55 -5.78
C ARG A 259 6.55 13.96 -4.38
N ALA A 260 7.61 14.21 -3.60
CA ALA A 260 7.72 13.68 -2.24
C ALA A 260 6.55 14.15 -1.37
N GLN A 261 6.22 15.43 -1.43
CA GLN A 261 5.10 16.03 -0.69
C GLN A 261 3.76 15.45 -1.12
N THR A 262 3.57 15.27 -2.44
CA THR A 262 2.33 14.70 -3.01
C THR A 262 2.14 13.24 -2.59
N ILE A 263 3.22 12.44 -2.65
CA ILE A 263 3.22 11.03 -2.22
C ILE A 263 2.94 10.95 -0.72
N SER A 264 3.61 11.80 0.09
CA SER A 264 3.36 11.86 1.55
C SER A 264 1.89 12.14 1.85
N THR A 265 1.28 13.09 1.11
CA THR A 265 -0.13 13.44 1.29
C THR A 265 -1.05 12.29 0.90
N LEU A 266 -0.75 11.59 -0.20
CA LEU A 266 -1.51 10.42 -0.65
C LEU A 266 -1.45 9.30 0.39
N TYR A 267 -0.25 9.03 0.91
CA TYR A 267 -0.04 7.99 1.94
C TYR A 267 -0.71 8.36 3.25
N LEU A 268 -0.64 9.63 3.66
CA LEU A 268 -1.35 10.12 4.87
C LEU A 268 -2.86 9.86 4.71
N ALA A 269 -3.42 10.23 3.55
CA ALA A 269 -4.84 9.97 3.26
C ALA A 269 -5.13 8.46 3.31
N GLY A 270 -4.26 7.64 2.73
CA GLY A 270 -4.36 6.18 2.77
C GLY A 270 -4.37 5.65 4.19
N TYR A 271 -3.36 5.98 4.99
CA TYR A 271 -3.22 5.49 6.36
C TYR A 271 -4.41 5.94 7.25
N LEU A 272 -4.78 7.22 7.20
CA LEU A 272 -5.90 7.74 7.99
C LEU A 272 -7.23 7.11 7.54
N GLY A 273 -7.43 7.02 6.23
CA GLY A 273 -8.65 6.46 5.65
C GLY A 273 -8.82 4.98 5.92
N THR A 274 -7.73 4.23 6.16
CA THR A 274 -7.80 2.79 6.46
C THR A 274 -7.82 2.49 7.95
N SER A 275 -7.16 3.32 8.76
CA SER A 275 -7.02 3.07 10.21
C SER A 275 -8.37 3.10 10.92
N ILE A 276 -9.22 4.08 10.60
CA ILE A 276 -10.51 4.25 11.26
C ILE A 276 -11.45 3.06 10.96
N PRO A 277 -11.71 2.70 9.69
CA PRO A 277 -12.53 1.52 9.40
C PRO A 277 -11.96 0.22 9.99
N SER A 278 -10.63 0.04 9.94
CA SER A 278 -10.00 -1.17 10.47
C SER A 278 -10.16 -1.28 11.98
N PHE A 279 -10.01 -0.16 12.70
CA PHE A 279 -10.22 -0.11 14.16
C PHE A 279 -11.67 -0.44 14.52
N LEU A 280 -12.63 0.17 13.82
CA LEU A 280 -14.05 -0.06 14.05
C LEU A 280 -14.43 -1.52 13.76
N LEU A 281 -14.00 -2.06 12.63
CA LEU A 281 -14.26 -3.46 12.28
C LEU A 281 -13.61 -4.41 13.29
N GLY A 282 -12.40 -4.09 13.76
CA GLY A 282 -11.71 -4.89 14.78
C GLY A 282 -12.53 -5.04 16.07
N TYR A 283 -13.26 -4.01 16.43
CA TYR A 283 -14.12 -4.03 17.63
C TYR A 283 -15.34 -4.95 17.41
N PHE A 284 -15.93 -4.96 16.22
CA PHE A 284 -17.16 -5.69 15.94
C PHE A 284 -16.94 -7.12 15.43
N VAL A 285 -15.83 -7.39 14.75
CA VAL A 285 -15.55 -8.66 14.06
C VAL A 285 -15.56 -9.89 14.99
N PRO A 286 -15.04 -9.84 16.23
CA PRO A 286 -15.04 -11.06 17.08
C PRO A 286 -16.43 -11.66 17.30
N ASN A 287 -17.48 -10.85 17.17
CA ASN A 287 -18.87 -11.28 17.40
C ASN A 287 -19.67 -11.38 16.10
N ALA A 288 -19.04 -11.17 14.95
CA ALA A 288 -19.71 -11.10 13.63
C ALA A 288 -19.36 -12.32 12.79
N GLY A 289 -20.35 -12.95 12.23
CA GLY A 289 -20.12 -14.03 11.25
C GLY A 289 -19.59 -13.48 9.92
N LEU A 290 -18.98 -14.36 9.11
CA LEU A 290 -18.39 -13.99 7.81
C LEU A 290 -19.40 -13.28 6.88
N GLY A 291 -20.69 -13.66 6.97
CA GLY A 291 -21.74 -13.01 6.18
C GLY A 291 -21.92 -11.53 6.54
N THR A 292 -21.93 -11.21 7.83
CA THR A 292 -22.06 -9.82 8.33
C THR A 292 -20.84 -9.00 7.90
N ILE A 293 -19.65 -9.59 8.04
CA ILE A 293 -18.39 -8.95 7.59
C ILE A 293 -18.46 -8.68 6.08
N GLY A 294 -18.95 -9.66 5.32
CA GLY A 294 -19.13 -9.53 3.87
C GLY A 294 -20.06 -8.39 3.48
N LEU A 295 -21.16 -8.21 4.22
CA LEU A 295 -22.11 -7.10 3.98
C LEU A 295 -21.44 -5.76 4.27
N ALA A 296 -20.67 -5.65 5.35
CA ALA A 296 -19.94 -4.42 5.68
C ALA A 296 -18.93 -4.08 4.56
N PHE A 297 -18.20 -5.09 4.07
CA PHE A 297 -17.26 -4.88 2.96
C PHE A 297 -17.96 -4.58 1.63
N PHE A 298 -19.12 -5.16 1.38
CA PHE A 298 -19.92 -4.79 0.19
C PHE A 298 -20.26 -3.30 0.23
N GLY A 299 -20.72 -2.80 1.38
CA GLY A 299 -20.95 -1.35 1.56
C GLY A 299 -19.70 -0.53 1.31
N TRP A 300 -18.55 -1.00 1.81
CA TRP A 300 -17.25 -0.35 1.59
C TRP A 300 -16.88 -0.31 0.10
N PHE A 301 -16.95 -1.45 -0.60
CA PHE A 301 -16.64 -1.53 -2.04
C PHE A 301 -17.57 -0.64 -2.86
N ALA A 302 -18.87 -0.61 -2.51
CA ALA A 302 -19.86 0.23 -3.18
C ALA A 302 -19.53 1.73 -2.97
N LEU A 303 -19.15 2.11 -1.73
CA LEU A 303 -18.74 3.48 -1.41
C LEU A 303 -17.51 3.89 -2.22
N VAL A 304 -16.50 3.02 -2.30
CA VAL A 304 -15.29 3.25 -3.08
C VAL A 304 -15.66 3.42 -4.57
N TRP A 305 -16.53 2.57 -5.08
CA TRP A 305 -16.95 2.62 -6.49
C TRP A 305 -17.72 3.91 -6.80
N ILE A 306 -18.70 4.29 -5.96
CA ILE A 306 -19.49 5.52 -6.12
C ILE A 306 -18.57 6.74 -6.10
N SER A 307 -17.64 6.78 -5.13
CA SER A 307 -16.68 7.88 -4.98
C SER A 307 -15.76 7.97 -6.20
N ALA A 308 -15.23 6.84 -6.67
CA ALA A 308 -14.38 6.81 -7.86
C ALA A 308 -15.12 7.28 -9.12
N PHE A 309 -16.40 6.87 -9.26
CA PHE A 309 -17.23 7.29 -10.38
C PHE A 309 -17.49 8.81 -10.34
N ALA A 310 -17.80 9.35 -9.16
CA ALA A 310 -18.05 10.79 -8.97
C ALA A 310 -16.77 11.61 -9.28
N PHE A 311 -15.64 11.22 -8.67
CA PHE A 311 -14.39 11.96 -8.84
C PHE A 311 -13.80 11.82 -10.25
N ARG A 312 -14.07 10.70 -10.95
CA ARG A 312 -13.66 10.56 -12.35
C ARG A 312 -14.29 11.65 -13.24
N ARG A 313 -15.54 12.00 -12.98
CA ARG A 313 -16.23 13.07 -13.72
C ARG A 313 -15.57 14.42 -13.49
N LEU A 314 -15.17 14.70 -12.23
CA LEU A 314 -14.46 15.94 -11.88
C LEU A 314 -13.07 15.98 -12.54
N ALA A 315 -12.35 14.86 -12.52
CA ALA A 315 -11.02 14.76 -13.11
C ALA A 315 -11.03 14.88 -14.66
N ALA A 316 -12.18 14.62 -15.29
CA ALA A 316 -12.32 14.70 -16.75
C ALA A 316 -12.63 16.12 -17.25
N GLN A 317 -12.99 17.05 -16.36
CA GLN A 317 -13.31 18.42 -16.77
C GLN A 317 -12.03 19.16 -17.19
N PRO A 318 -11.99 19.76 -18.41
CA PRO A 318 -10.82 20.50 -18.85
C PRO A 318 -10.55 21.69 -17.92
N ASP A 319 -9.29 21.93 -17.65
CA ASP A 319 -8.91 23.17 -16.95
C ASP A 319 -9.20 24.33 -17.89
N GLY A 320 -10.15 25.18 -17.52
CA GLY A 320 -10.43 26.37 -18.30
C GLY A 320 -9.18 27.28 -18.27
N GLY A 321 -8.28 27.09 -19.22
CA GLY A 321 -7.19 28.02 -19.43
C GLY A 321 -5.75 27.51 -19.38
N CYS A 322 -5.49 26.22 -19.50
CA CYS A 322 -4.11 25.79 -19.75
C CYS A 322 -4.00 25.18 -21.14
N THR A 323 -3.64 26.01 -22.10
CA THR A 323 -3.17 25.57 -23.41
C THR A 323 -2.01 24.61 -23.22
N ALA A 324 -2.12 23.44 -23.79
CA ALA A 324 -1.06 22.46 -23.82
C ALA A 324 0.23 23.11 -24.32
N LEU A 325 1.26 23.08 -23.47
CA LEU A 325 2.59 23.39 -23.93
C LEU A 325 2.99 22.30 -24.94
N HIS A 326 2.93 22.67 -26.20
CA HIS A 326 3.38 21.86 -27.32
C HIS A 326 4.88 21.49 -27.09
N PRO A 327 5.28 20.25 -27.29
CA PRO A 327 6.69 19.87 -27.15
C PRO A 327 7.50 20.26 -28.38
N GLN A 328 7.46 21.54 -28.78
CA GLN A 328 8.20 22.02 -29.95
C GLN A 328 9.17 23.18 -29.65
N SER A 329 9.75 23.26 -28.43
CA SER A 329 10.76 24.28 -28.19
C SER A 329 12.12 23.71 -27.75
N ALA A 330 12.43 22.49 -28.19
CA ALA A 330 13.74 21.89 -27.86
C ALA A 330 14.66 21.74 -29.08
N VAL A 331 14.37 22.44 -30.18
CA VAL A 331 15.27 22.45 -31.34
C VAL A 331 15.44 23.90 -31.81
N ALA A 332 16.17 24.70 -31.08
CA ALA A 332 16.83 25.90 -31.58
C ALA A 332 17.74 26.50 -30.50
N MET A 333 18.86 25.85 -30.22
CA MET A 333 20.08 26.53 -29.75
C MET A 333 21.24 25.55 -29.98
N GLU A 334 21.88 25.68 -31.14
CA GLU A 334 23.23 25.23 -31.36
C GLU A 334 24.20 26.10 -30.53
#